data_1c0ccd0139dc18e0e7405514128992a3
#
_entry.id   1c0ccd0139dc18e0e7405514128992a3
#
_cell.length_a   1.000
_cell.length_b   1.000
_cell.length_c   1.000
_cell.angle_alpha   90.00
_cell.angle_beta   90.00
_cell.angle_gamma   90.00
#
_symmetry.space_group_name_H-M   'P 1'
#
loop_
_entity.id
_entity.type
_entity.pdbx_description
1 polymer ?
#
loop_
_entity_poly.entity_id
_entity_poly.type
_entity_poly.pdbx_seq_one_letter_code
_entity_poly.pdbx_strand_id
1 'polypeptide(L)'
;MQTPIIGFTGQLICLRALGQEDLPLLHSWENDPDGWLSNGTVNPLSKDFIQSYISASTRHILETGSMSLIIEKLGSKEAVGHLVLYDYTPIHRRLAVGVYIDSHHRMQGFGSEAIGLATRYAFEKLRCDQVYAEVLAYNSHSQHMLSSLGFQHTATLPRWHWWDSRYEDLYYYQKWNE
;
A
#
# COMPACT_ATOMS: atom_id res chain seq x y z
N MET A 1 8.12 5.39 23.23
CA MET A 1 6.71 5.31 22.79
C MET A 1 6.51 6.32 21.68
N GLN A 2 6.33 5.86 20.45
CA GLN A 2 5.95 6.80 19.38
C GLN A 2 4.50 7.21 19.60
N THR A 3 4.26 8.52 19.67
CA THR A 3 2.90 9.07 19.74
C THR A 3 2.19 8.78 18.42
N PRO A 4 0.96 8.25 18.42
CA PRO A 4 0.22 8.05 17.17
C PRO A 4 0.10 9.36 16.43
N ILE A 5 0.48 9.38 15.15
CA ILE A 5 0.32 10.55 14.30
C ILE A 5 -1.18 10.80 14.13
N ILE A 6 -1.64 11.98 14.49
CA ILE A 6 -3.05 12.38 14.31
C ILE A 6 -3.43 12.20 12.84
N GLY A 7 -4.44 11.37 12.57
CA GLY A 7 -4.92 11.04 11.22
C GLY A 7 -4.53 9.64 10.72
N PHE A 8 -3.60 8.94 11.38
CA PHE A 8 -3.20 7.58 11.01
C PHE A 8 -3.65 6.51 12.02
N THR A 9 -4.55 6.85 12.92
CA THR A 9 -5.14 5.91 13.88
C THR A 9 -6.60 5.66 13.53
N GLY A 10 -6.95 4.40 13.36
CA GLY A 10 -8.29 3.90 13.08
C GLY A 10 -8.92 3.23 14.30
N GLN A 11 -9.80 2.26 14.04
CA GLN A 11 -10.46 1.46 15.08
C GLN A 11 -9.69 0.15 15.36
N LEU A 12 -9.11 -0.46 14.33
CA LEU A 12 -8.40 -1.74 14.39
C LEU A 12 -6.88 -1.56 14.36
N ILE A 13 -6.41 -0.56 13.60
CA ILE A 13 -4.99 -0.37 13.30
C ILE A 13 -4.54 1.08 13.47
N CYS A 14 -3.23 1.25 13.56
CA CYS A 14 -2.57 2.51 13.27
C CYS A 14 -1.54 2.33 12.15
N LEU A 15 -1.30 3.40 11.40
CA LEU A 15 -0.22 3.47 10.43
C LEU A 15 0.95 4.22 11.09
N ARG A 16 2.13 3.62 11.08
CA ARG A 16 3.36 4.24 11.58
C ARG A 16 4.46 4.25 10.51
N ALA A 17 5.44 5.09 10.69
CA ALA A 17 6.59 5.11 9.79
C ALA A 17 7.29 3.75 9.77
N LEU A 18 7.80 3.38 8.59
CA LEU A 18 8.69 2.23 8.40
C LEU A 18 10.04 2.56 9.05
N GLY A 19 10.57 1.63 9.87
CA GLY A 19 11.83 1.75 10.59
C GLY A 19 12.78 0.60 10.34
N GLN A 20 14.04 0.74 10.78
CA GLN A 20 15.05 -0.32 10.65
C GLN A 20 14.69 -1.60 11.42
N GLU A 21 13.90 -1.46 12.47
CA GLU A 21 13.36 -2.58 13.24
C GLU A 21 12.43 -3.49 12.43
N ASP A 22 11.85 -2.98 11.33
CA ASP A 22 10.92 -3.71 10.48
C ASP A 22 11.63 -4.54 9.39
N LEU A 23 12.96 -4.42 9.27
CA LEU A 23 13.73 -5.11 8.24
C LEU A 23 13.45 -6.62 8.18
N PRO A 24 13.40 -7.38 9.29
CA PRO A 24 13.12 -8.82 9.21
C PRO A 24 11.72 -9.13 8.65
N LEU A 25 10.71 -8.33 9.05
CA LEU A 25 9.33 -8.49 8.58
C LEU A 25 9.21 -8.14 7.11
N LEU A 26 9.71 -6.97 6.72
CA LEU A 26 9.64 -6.52 5.33
C LEU A 26 10.40 -7.47 4.40
N HIS A 27 11.57 -7.97 4.83
CA HIS A 27 12.32 -8.97 4.08
C HIS A 27 11.52 -10.27 3.91
N SER A 28 10.77 -10.71 4.92
CA SER A 28 9.91 -11.89 4.83
C SER A 28 8.74 -11.67 3.88
N TRP A 29 8.06 -10.52 3.99
CA TRP A 29 6.89 -10.19 3.18
C TRP A 29 7.22 -10.00 1.70
N GLU A 30 8.30 -9.29 1.40
CA GLU A 30 8.74 -9.04 0.01
C GLU A 30 9.31 -10.29 -0.67
N ASN A 31 9.74 -11.29 0.10
CA ASN A 31 10.21 -12.57 -0.42
C ASN A 31 9.16 -13.68 -0.35
N ASP A 32 7.92 -13.38 0.02
CA ASP A 32 6.81 -14.32 -0.03
C ASP A 32 6.42 -14.58 -1.50
N PRO A 33 6.60 -15.83 -2.02
CA PRO A 33 6.30 -16.14 -3.41
C PRO A 33 4.85 -15.86 -3.80
N ASP A 34 3.90 -15.99 -2.86
CA ASP A 34 2.48 -15.72 -3.10
C ASP A 34 2.20 -14.22 -3.36
N GLY A 35 3.10 -13.35 -2.91
CA GLY A 35 3.03 -11.90 -3.14
C GLY A 35 3.72 -11.41 -4.42
N TRP A 36 4.60 -12.22 -5.02
CA TRP A 36 5.47 -11.75 -6.11
C TRP A 36 4.73 -11.23 -7.33
N LEU A 37 3.65 -11.88 -7.74
CA LEU A 37 2.86 -11.42 -8.88
C LEU A 37 2.28 -10.02 -8.63
N SER A 38 1.68 -9.81 -7.46
CA SER A 38 1.06 -8.53 -7.12
C SER A 38 2.08 -7.42 -6.84
N ASN A 39 3.25 -7.78 -6.33
CA ASN A 39 4.32 -6.82 -6.01
C ASN A 39 5.26 -6.54 -7.20
N GLY A 40 5.11 -7.30 -8.32
CA GLY A 40 6.00 -7.20 -9.47
C GLY A 40 7.42 -7.70 -9.19
N THR A 41 7.62 -8.48 -8.11
CA THR A 41 8.92 -9.05 -7.72
C THR A 41 9.24 -10.24 -8.64
N VAL A 42 10.43 -10.26 -9.21
CA VAL A 42 10.88 -11.32 -10.14
C VAL A 42 12.07 -12.11 -9.63
N ASN A 43 12.67 -11.70 -8.52
CA ASN A 43 13.81 -12.36 -7.89
C ASN A 43 13.81 -12.11 -6.38
N PRO A 44 14.42 -13.01 -5.59
CA PRO A 44 14.58 -12.78 -4.15
C PRO A 44 15.33 -11.48 -3.84
N LEU A 45 14.82 -10.72 -2.87
CA LEU A 45 15.43 -9.47 -2.43
C LEU A 45 16.38 -9.72 -1.25
N SER A 46 17.60 -9.19 -1.33
CA SER A 46 18.57 -9.31 -0.23
C SER A 46 18.20 -8.40 0.94
N LYS A 47 18.72 -8.73 2.14
CA LYS A 47 18.57 -7.86 3.31
C LYS A 47 19.17 -6.47 3.08
N ASP A 48 20.30 -6.38 2.38
CA ASP A 48 20.95 -5.10 2.07
C ASP A 48 20.09 -4.23 1.16
N PHE A 49 19.39 -4.85 0.19
CA PHE A 49 18.43 -4.15 -0.65
C PHE A 49 17.27 -3.59 0.19
N ILE A 50 16.67 -4.41 1.04
CA ILE A 50 15.56 -3.99 1.93
C ILE A 50 16.03 -2.89 2.90
N GLN A 51 17.25 -3.02 3.45
CA GLN A 51 17.81 -1.99 4.33
C GLN A 51 18.00 -0.65 3.61
N SER A 52 18.47 -0.70 2.35
CA SER A 52 18.61 0.50 1.52
C SER A 52 17.23 1.12 1.22
N TYR A 53 16.23 0.31 0.94
CA TYR A 53 14.83 0.76 0.75
C TYR A 53 14.29 1.45 2.01
N ILE A 54 14.45 0.84 3.19
CA ILE A 54 14.04 1.44 4.47
C ILE A 54 14.75 2.79 4.69
N SER A 55 16.06 2.85 4.44
CA SER A 55 16.82 4.08 4.59
C SER A 55 16.34 5.18 3.63
N ALA A 56 16.01 4.84 2.39
CA ALA A 56 15.46 5.77 1.42
C ALA A 56 14.04 6.26 1.80
N SER A 57 13.24 5.41 2.46
CA SER A 57 11.86 5.73 2.88
C SER A 57 11.79 6.75 4.02
N THR A 58 12.90 7.09 4.65
CA THR A 58 12.97 8.15 5.67
C THR A 58 12.85 9.56 5.09
N ARG A 59 12.99 9.70 3.77
CA ARG A 59 12.88 11.00 3.09
C ARG A 59 11.41 11.42 2.97
N HIS A 60 11.20 12.72 2.93
CA HIS A 60 9.85 13.28 2.90
C HIS A 60 9.14 13.00 1.55
N ILE A 61 7.83 12.72 1.60
CA ILE A 61 7.01 12.45 0.40
C ILE A 61 7.05 13.58 -0.63
N LEU A 62 7.23 14.83 -0.21
CA LEU A 62 7.38 15.97 -1.11
C LEU A 62 8.68 15.94 -1.93
N GLU A 63 9.68 15.15 -1.49
CA GLU A 63 10.95 15.00 -2.20
C GLU A 63 10.95 13.76 -3.10
N THR A 64 10.40 12.66 -2.58
CA THR A 64 10.49 11.35 -3.24
C THR A 64 9.26 10.96 -4.04
N GLY A 65 8.13 11.63 -3.78
CA GLY A 65 6.82 11.22 -4.31
C GLY A 65 6.27 9.93 -3.66
N SER A 66 6.89 9.45 -2.57
CA SER A 66 6.54 8.17 -1.97
C SER A 66 6.65 8.22 -0.44
N MET A 67 5.81 7.43 0.24
CA MET A 67 5.83 7.24 1.69
C MET A 67 5.43 5.81 2.03
N SER A 68 6.26 5.15 2.85
CA SER A 68 6.05 3.78 3.31
C SER A 68 5.64 3.76 4.77
N LEU A 69 4.60 3.00 5.08
CA LEU A 69 4.01 2.90 6.41
C LEU A 69 3.81 1.44 6.80
N ILE A 70 4.04 1.13 8.06
CA ILE A 70 3.66 -0.16 8.66
C ILE A 70 2.24 -0.08 9.19
N ILE A 71 1.47 -1.14 8.93
CA ILE A 71 0.14 -1.34 9.49
C ILE A 71 0.31 -2.13 10.79
N GLU A 72 -0.02 -1.49 11.91
CA GLU A 72 0.17 -2.06 13.25
C GLU A 72 -1.18 -2.18 13.97
N LYS A 73 -1.48 -3.35 14.54
CA LYS A 73 -2.72 -3.56 15.30
C LYS A 73 -2.76 -2.69 16.56
N LEU A 74 -3.88 -2.06 16.79
CA LEU A 74 -4.11 -1.37 18.07
C LEU A 74 -4.13 -2.38 19.21
N GLY A 75 -3.52 -2.03 20.33
CA GLY A 75 -3.43 -2.85 21.53
C GLY A 75 -2.22 -3.77 21.56
N SER A 76 -2.08 -4.71 20.63
CA SER A 76 -0.93 -5.63 20.61
C SER A 76 0.35 -5.03 20.02
N LYS A 77 0.24 -3.98 19.22
CA LYS A 77 1.34 -3.38 18.43
C LYS A 77 2.02 -4.34 17.47
N GLU A 78 1.32 -5.38 17.09
CA GLU A 78 1.78 -6.35 16.10
C GLU A 78 1.70 -5.73 14.71
N ALA A 79 2.82 -5.75 13.97
CA ALA A 79 2.85 -5.36 12.58
C ALA A 79 2.19 -6.44 11.72
N VAL A 80 1.17 -6.08 10.94
CA VAL A 80 0.35 -7.01 10.15
C VAL A 80 0.37 -6.73 8.67
N GLY A 81 1.09 -5.72 8.23
CA GLY A 81 1.20 -5.38 6.82
C GLY A 81 1.96 -4.10 6.58
N HIS A 82 2.00 -3.74 5.32
CA HIS A 82 2.72 -2.59 4.79
C HIS A 82 1.82 -1.82 3.83
N LEU A 83 1.85 -0.50 3.89
CA LEU A 83 1.13 0.41 2.99
C LEU A 83 2.12 1.37 2.36
N VAL A 84 1.99 1.59 1.06
CA VAL A 84 2.79 2.55 0.31
C VAL A 84 1.88 3.56 -0.36
N LEU A 85 2.17 4.85 -0.17
CA LEU A 85 1.73 5.93 -1.03
C LEU A 85 2.85 6.20 -2.03
N TYR A 86 2.54 6.26 -3.32
CA TYR A 86 3.54 6.45 -4.38
C TYR A 86 2.97 7.27 -5.55
N ASP A 87 3.82 7.61 -6.50
CA ASP A 87 3.47 8.51 -7.62
C ASP A 87 2.76 9.80 -7.17
N TYR A 88 3.16 10.34 -5.99
CA TYR A 88 2.62 11.61 -5.56
C TYR A 88 3.07 12.73 -6.49
N THR A 89 2.13 13.30 -7.19
CA THR A 89 2.37 14.36 -8.16
C THR A 89 1.59 15.62 -7.75
N PRO A 90 2.23 16.56 -7.01
CA PRO A 90 1.53 17.72 -6.45
C PRO A 90 0.84 18.60 -7.50
N ILE A 91 1.48 18.78 -8.67
CA ILE A 91 0.90 19.60 -9.75
C ILE A 91 -0.37 18.98 -10.33
N HIS A 92 -0.50 17.64 -10.29
CA HIS A 92 -1.70 16.92 -10.74
C HIS A 92 -2.60 16.51 -9.58
N ARG A 93 -2.20 16.84 -8.34
CA ARG A 93 -2.96 16.61 -7.11
C ARG A 93 -3.44 15.17 -6.98
N ARG A 94 -2.57 14.21 -7.31
CA ARG A 94 -2.87 12.78 -7.28
C ARG A 94 -1.76 11.97 -6.64
N LEU A 95 -2.11 10.79 -6.15
CA LEU A 95 -1.17 9.75 -5.74
C LEU A 95 -1.78 8.35 -5.90
N ALA A 96 -0.93 7.35 -5.91
CA ALA A 96 -1.30 5.95 -5.86
C ALA A 96 -1.20 5.40 -4.43
N VAL A 97 -2.02 4.38 -4.13
CA VAL A 97 -1.95 3.63 -2.87
C VAL A 97 -1.84 2.14 -3.15
N GLY A 98 -0.90 1.50 -2.46
CA GLY A 98 -0.73 0.04 -2.44
C GLY A 98 -0.75 -0.47 -1.00
N VAL A 99 -1.32 -1.66 -0.78
CA VAL A 99 -1.38 -2.30 0.53
C VAL A 99 -1.04 -3.78 0.42
N TYR A 100 -0.22 -4.23 1.34
CA TYR A 100 0.05 -5.65 1.60
C TYR A 100 -0.39 -6.00 3.02
N ILE A 101 -1.09 -7.11 3.18
CA ILE A 101 -1.43 -7.69 4.48
C ILE A 101 -0.83 -9.08 4.54
N ASP A 102 -0.10 -9.36 5.61
CA ASP A 102 0.44 -10.68 5.91
C ASP A 102 -0.66 -11.74 5.83
N SER A 103 -0.34 -12.89 5.22
CA SER A 103 -1.32 -13.95 4.92
C SER A 103 -2.13 -14.40 6.14
N HIS A 104 -1.50 -14.45 7.33
CA HIS A 104 -2.15 -14.84 8.59
C HIS A 104 -3.13 -13.78 9.14
N HIS A 105 -3.08 -12.57 8.60
CA HIS A 105 -3.88 -11.42 9.05
C HIS A 105 -4.90 -10.93 8.02
N ARG A 106 -5.03 -11.62 6.89
CA ARG A 106 -6.01 -11.27 5.85
C ARG A 106 -7.45 -11.46 6.34
N MET A 107 -8.42 -10.85 5.64
CA MET A 107 -9.86 -10.96 5.89
C MET A 107 -10.33 -10.43 7.26
N GLN A 108 -9.54 -9.60 7.94
CA GLN A 108 -9.85 -9.00 9.24
C GLN A 108 -10.14 -7.49 9.17
N GLY A 109 -10.26 -6.92 7.97
CA GLY A 109 -10.57 -5.50 7.78
C GLY A 109 -9.36 -4.56 7.80
N PHE A 110 -8.17 -5.04 8.14
CA PHE A 110 -6.97 -4.19 8.29
C PHE A 110 -6.59 -3.45 7.00
N GLY A 111 -6.65 -4.13 5.85
CA GLY A 111 -6.35 -3.50 4.56
C GLY A 111 -7.34 -2.41 4.19
N SER A 112 -8.63 -2.64 4.41
CA SER A 112 -9.68 -1.65 4.16
C SER A 112 -9.50 -0.42 5.03
N GLU A 113 -9.24 -0.60 6.33
CA GLU A 113 -9.02 0.53 7.23
C GLU A 113 -7.74 1.30 6.88
N ALA A 114 -6.65 0.59 6.52
CA ALA A 114 -5.40 1.20 6.12
C ALA A 114 -5.56 2.08 4.88
N ILE A 115 -6.20 1.59 3.81
CA ILE A 115 -6.49 2.38 2.61
C ILE A 115 -7.41 3.56 2.93
N GLY A 116 -8.42 3.37 3.76
CA GLY A 116 -9.31 4.45 4.20
C GLY A 116 -8.56 5.58 4.91
N LEU A 117 -7.67 5.24 5.86
CA LEU A 117 -6.82 6.20 6.57
C LEU A 117 -5.87 6.94 5.61
N ALA A 118 -5.21 6.21 4.72
CA ALA A 118 -4.27 6.76 3.75
C ALA A 118 -4.98 7.68 2.73
N THR A 119 -6.16 7.30 2.25
CA THR A 119 -6.97 8.13 1.34
C THR A 119 -7.41 9.43 2.01
N ARG A 120 -7.87 9.37 3.24
CA ARG A 120 -8.21 10.57 4.03
C ARG A 120 -7.01 11.49 4.21
N TYR A 121 -5.84 10.93 4.56
CA TYR A 121 -4.60 11.69 4.65
C TYR A 121 -4.23 12.38 3.32
N ALA A 122 -4.37 11.67 2.21
CA ALA A 122 -4.11 12.21 0.88
C ALA A 122 -5.00 13.42 0.57
N PHE A 123 -6.29 13.33 0.88
CA PHE A 123 -7.25 14.41 0.64
C PHE A 123 -7.05 15.59 1.60
N GLU A 124 -6.96 15.33 2.90
CA GLU A 124 -6.94 16.39 3.91
C GLU A 124 -5.58 17.06 4.07
N LYS A 125 -4.48 16.31 3.99
CA LYS A 125 -3.12 16.81 4.27
C LYS A 125 -2.32 17.09 3.01
N LEU A 126 -2.31 16.16 2.06
CA LEU A 126 -1.58 16.35 0.80
C LEU A 126 -2.38 17.14 -0.24
N ARG A 127 -3.66 17.41 0.05
CA ARG A 127 -4.55 18.18 -0.85
C ARG A 127 -4.69 17.55 -2.23
N CYS A 128 -4.65 16.22 -2.30
CA CYS A 128 -4.94 15.50 -3.52
C CYS A 128 -6.40 15.67 -3.92
N ASP A 129 -6.66 15.69 -5.23
CA ASP A 129 -8.01 15.61 -5.78
C ASP A 129 -8.41 14.18 -6.07
N GLN A 130 -7.42 13.29 -6.28
CA GLN A 130 -7.68 11.87 -6.50
C GLN A 130 -6.63 10.97 -5.89
N VAL A 131 -7.07 9.79 -5.48
CA VAL A 131 -6.23 8.65 -5.11
C VAL A 131 -6.58 7.51 -6.05
N TYR A 132 -5.57 6.78 -6.53
CA TYR A 132 -5.79 5.62 -7.36
C TYR A 132 -5.04 4.38 -6.84
N ALA A 133 -5.50 3.22 -7.27
CA ALA A 133 -4.86 1.93 -7.00
C ALA A 133 -4.85 1.09 -8.27
N GLU A 134 -3.79 0.31 -8.44
CA GLU A 134 -3.62 -0.65 -9.52
C GLU A 134 -3.89 -2.05 -8.99
N VAL A 135 -4.73 -2.82 -9.67
CA VAL A 135 -5.15 -4.15 -9.24
C VAL A 135 -5.14 -5.10 -10.42
N LEU A 136 -4.45 -6.24 -10.29
CA LEU A 136 -4.50 -7.30 -11.30
C LEU A 136 -5.89 -7.95 -11.35
N ALA A 137 -6.34 -8.30 -12.55
CA ALA A 137 -7.69 -8.78 -12.80
C ALA A 137 -8.07 -10.02 -11.98
N TYR A 138 -7.10 -10.88 -11.64
CA TYR A 138 -7.36 -12.05 -10.80
C TYR A 138 -7.66 -11.72 -9.34
N ASN A 139 -7.25 -10.52 -8.84
CA ASN A 139 -7.36 -10.15 -7.43
C ASN A 139 -8.73 -9.56 -7.11
N SER A 140 -9.76 -10.39 -7.21
CA SER A 140 -11.15 -9.99 -6.95
C SER A 140 -11.36 -9.45 -5.53
N HIS A 141 -10.58 -9.93 -4.54
CA HIS A 141 -10.66 -9.44 -3.17
C HIS A 141 -10.30 -7.95 -3.06
N SER A 142 -9.18 -7.55 -3.65
CA SER A 142 -8.78 -6.13 -3.68
C SER A 142 -9.77 -5.27 -4.45
N GLN A 143 -10.34 -5.79 -5.55
CA GLN A 143 -11.37 -5.09 -6.31
C GLN A 143 -12.61 -4.80 -5.46
N HIS A 144 -13.12 -5.82 -4.74
CA HIS A 144 -14.28 -5.65 -3.85
C HIS A 144 -13.97 -4.69 -2.69
N MET A 145 -12.77 -4.80 -2.09
CA MET A 145 -12.33 -3.91 -1.03
C MET A 145 -12.30 -2.45 -1.50
N LEU A 146 -11.67 -2.16 -2.63
CA LEU A 146 -11.60 -0.81 -3.18
C LEU A 146 -12.99 -0.26 -3.53
N SER A 147 -13.83 -1.07 -4.17
CA SER A 147 -15.21 -0.68 -4.48
C SER A 147 -16.01 -0.34 -3.21
N SER A 148 -15.86 -1.12 -2.13
CA SER A 148 -16.51 -0.85 -0.84
C SER A 148 -16.05 0.45 -0.17
N LEU A 149 -14.83 0.89 -0.49
CA LEU A 149 -14.26 2.17 -0.03
C LEU A 149 -14.60 3.35 -0.95
N GLY A 150 -15.42 3.13 -1.98
CA GLY A 150 -15.86 4.16 -2.91
C GLY A 150 -14.91 4.44 -4.07
N PHE A 151 -13.91 3.56 -4.31
CA PHE A 151 -13.14 3.62 -5.54
C PHE A 151 -13.95 3.05 -6.70
N GLN A 152 -13.80 3.65 -7.87
CA GLN A 152 -14.46 3.23 -9.10
C GLN A 152 -13.44 2.62 -10.06
N HIS A 153 -13.78 1.51 -10.72
CA HIS A 153 -13.00 0.95 -11.81
C HIS A 153 -13.11 1.86 -13.03
N THR A 154 -12.02 2.50 -13.44
CA THR A 154 -12.02 3.54 -14.47
C THR A 154 -11.28 3.17 -15.74
N ALA A 155 -10.34 2.23 -15.66
CA ALA A 155 -9.60 1.78 -16.82
C ALA A 155 -9.13 0.33 -16.69
N THR A 156 -8.98 -0.33 -17.85
CA THR A 156 -8.38 -1.65 -17.99
C THR A 156 -7.22 -1.55 -18.95
N LEU A 157 -6.06 -2.07 -18.56
CA LEU A 157 -4.91 -2.27 -19.45
C LEU A 157 -4.82 -3.77 -19.78
N PRO A 158 -5.27 -4.17 -20.99
CA PRO A 158 -5.32 -5.59 -21.34
C PRO A 158 -3.92 -6.19 -21.49
N ARG A 159 -3.75 -7.42 -21.03
CA ARG A 159 -2.50 -8.19 -21.18
C ARG A 159 -1.27 -7.45 -20.64
N TRP A 160 -1.41 -6.78 -19.52
CA TRP A 160 -0.39 -5.88 -18.98
C TRP A 160 0.73 -6.61 -18.23
N HIS A 161 0.40 -7.69 -17.51
CA HIS A 161 1.36 -8.52 -16.80
C HIS A 161 1.49 -9.90 -17.43
N TRP A 162 2.72 -10.38 -17.60
CA TRP A 162 2.99 -11.76 -17.98
C TRP A 162 3.44 -12.54 -16.76
N TRP A 163 2.69 -13.56 -16.40
CA TRP A 163 3.01 -14.41 -15.26
C TRP A 163 2.48 -15.83 -15.48
N ASP A 164 3.30 -16.84 -15.10
CA ASP A 164 2.93 -18.26 -15.17
C ASP A 164 2.27 -18.66 -16.51
N SER A 165 2.94 -18.28 -17.61
CA SER A 165 2.53 -18.61 -18.98
C SER A 165 1.20 -18.00 -19.44
N ARG A 166 0.71 -16.97 -18.74
CA ARG A 166 -0.51 -16.22 -19.13
C ARG A 166 -0.34 -14.72 -18.97
N TYR A 167 -1.18 -13.98 -19.68
CA TYR A 167 -1.31 -12.54 -19.48
C TYR A 167 -2.41 -12.25 -18.46
N GLU A 168 -2.17 -11.28 -17.62
CA GLU A 168 -3.16 -10.68 -16.71
C GLU A 168 -3.40 -9.23 -17.08
N ASP A 169 -4.67 -8.82 -17.04
CA ASP A 169 -5.06 -7.43 -17.21
C ASP A 169 -4.78 -6.65 -15.92
N LEU A 170 -4.48 -5.36 -16.06
CA LEU A 170 -4.34 -4.44 -14.95
C LEU A 170 -5.54 -3.47 -14.93
N TYR A 171 -6.17 -3.34 -13.78
CA TYR A 171 -7.30 -2.45 -13.53
C TYR A 171 -6.87 -1.24 -12.75
N TYR A 172 -7.32 -0.06 -13.18
CA TYR A 172 -7.20 1.18 -12.44
C TYR A 172 -8.48 1.45 -11.67
N TYR A 173 -8.35 1.65 -10.36
CA TYR A 173 -9.40 2.08 -9.47
C TYR A 173 -9.10 3.48 -8.98
N GLN A 174 -10.04 4.42 -9.10
CA GLN A 174 -9.86 5.81 -8.71
C GLN A 174 -10.94 6.26 -7.73
N LYS A 175 -10.55 7.14 -6.81
CA LYS A 175 -11.45 7.82 -5.90
C LYS A 175 -11.11 9.30 -5.89
N TRP A 176 -12.14 10.14 -6.00
CA TRP A 176 -12.01 11.60 -5.99
C TRP A 176 -12.37 12.16 -4.63
N ASN A 177 -11.80 13.34 -4.33
CA ASN A 177 -12.12 14.15 -3.17
C ASN A 177 -13.35 15.00 -3.52
N GLU A 178 -14.52 14.53 -3.07
CA GLU A 178 -15.80 15.23 -3.24
C GLU A 178 -16.02 16.31 -2.18
#